data_2284f5af0c863b6f6cb6002b4bde76f0
#
_entry.id   2284f5af0c863b6f6cb6002b4bde76f0
#
_cell.length_a   1.000
_cell.length_b   1.000
_cell.length_c   1.000
_cell.angle_alpha   90.00
_cell.angle_beta   90.00
_cell.angle_gamma   90.00
#
_symmetry.space_group_name_H-M   'P 1'
#
loop_
_entity.id
_entity.type
_entity.pdbx_description
1 polymer ?
#
loop_
_entity_poly.entity_id
_entity_poly.type
_entity_poly.pdbx_seq_one_letter_code
_entity_poly.pdbx_strand_id
1 'polypeptide(L)'
;MTIMELREKRNKAWEAAKAFVETKRDADGLMSAEDAATYAQMEKKVQDYSTEIDRMERQEAIDRQMSAPTSTPITTKPSATTPKADTKTGRAADTYKASFWNQMRNKTSVEVRNALSVGVDADGGYLVPDTYEKNLITALNDAMVVRKLAHTFVTSCGVHKIPVVTSHGTANWVEEAGEIPETTETFGQQHIGAHKLTALIKISEELLNDSAFDLEGYFQKEFTKRILNAEEVAFITGDGNGKPTGLLDADTGAEVGVTAASATEITADDIINLYYSLRAPYRSKAVWLLNDSTINAIRLLKDKNGQYLWQPSLKEGTPDMLLGRPVYTSTAFPGIGAGQKSVAFGDLSYYWIGDREGITFRRLNELYAAKGQVGFLATKRVDAKLILPEAIKVLQMATA
;
A
#
# COMPACT_ATOMS: atom_id res chain seq x y z
N MET A 1 -36.62 -32.07 28.05
CA MET A 1 -36.06 -32.66 26.82
C MET A 1 -34.95 -31.72 26.36
N THR A 2 -33.79 -32.23 26.12
CA THR A 2 -32.64 -31.38 25.71
C THR A 2 -32.62 -31.13 24.19
N ILE A 3 -31.95 -30.07 23.75
CA ILE A 3 -31.82 -29.76 22.33
C ILE A 3 -31.17 -30.93 21.55
N MET A 4 -30.23 -31.65 22.19
CA MET A 4 -29.62 -32.85 21.60
C MET A 4 -30.61 -33.98 21.38
N GLU A 5 -31.47 -34.26 22.36
CA GLU A 5 -32.51 -35.29 22.24
C GLU A 5 -33.52 -34.94 21.15
N LEU A 6 -33.87 -33.67 20.97
CA LEU A 6 -34.74 -33.20 19.90
C LEU A 6 -34.12 -33.34 18.53
N ARG A 7 -32.83 -33.04 18.40
CA ARG A 7 -32.06 -33.24 17.15
C ARG A 7 -31.99 -34.73 16.76
N GLU A 8 -31.80 -35.61 17.73
CA GLU A 8 -31.81 -37.06 17.47
C GLU A 8 -33.20 -37.54 17.02
N LYS A 9 -34.27 -37.09 17.66
CA LYS A 9 -35.64 -37.43 17.26
C LYS A 9 -35.94 -36.90 15.86
N ARG A 10 -35.53 -35.66 15.53
CA ARG A 10 -35.66 -35.11 14.18
C ARG A 10 -34.97 -35.97 13.15
N ASN A 11 -33.75 -36.37 13.40
CA ASN A 11 -32.96 -37.21 12.47
C ASN A 11 -33.61 -38.58 12.29
N LYS A 12 -34.06 -39.24 13.36
CA LYS A 12 -34.78 -40.51 13.27
C LYS A 12 -36.11 -40.38 12.50
N ALA A 13 -36.86 -39.30 12.71
CA ALA A 13 -38.10 -39.04 11.97
C ALA A 13 -37.82 -38.81 10.49
N TRP A 14 -36.70 -38.10 10.14
CA TRP A 14 -36.32 -37.87 8.76
C TRP A 14 -35.83 -39.14 8.06
N GLU A 15 -35.06 -40.00 8.73
CA GLU A 15 -34.63 -41.31 8.18
C GLU A 15 -35.82 -42.22 7.94
N ALA A 16 -36.81 -42.22 8.86
CA ALA A 16 -38.04 -42.97 8.69
C ALA A 16 -38.86 -42.44 7.49
N ALA A 17 -38.94 -41.13 7.31
CA ALA A 17 -39.62 -40.52 6.15
C ALA A 17 -38.95 -40.87 4.83
N LYS A 18 -37.61 -40.87 4.76
CA LYS A 18 -36.85 -41.30 3.59
C LYS A 18 -37.08 -42.78 3.25
N ALA A 19 -36.94 -43.64 4.26
CA ALA A 19 -37.17 -45.08 4.06
C ALA A 19 -38.62 -45.37 3.59
N PHE A 20 -39.61 -44.61 4.10
CA PHE A 20 -40.98 -44.72 3.66
C PHE A 20 -41.14 -44.37 2.16
N VAL A 21 -40.51 -43.29 1.70
CA VAL A 21 -40.55 -42.86 0.31
C VAL A 21 -39.90 -43.92 -0.59
N GLU A 22 -38.77 -44.50 -0.20
CA GLU A 22 -38.09 -45.53 -0.97
C GLU A 22 -38.90 -46.82 -1.09
N THR A 23 -39.66 -47.20 -0.03
CA THR A 23 -40.43 -48.45 0.00
C THR A 23 -41.81 -48.33 -0.69
N LYS A 24 -42.33 -47.12 -0.87
CA LYS A 24 -43.73 -46.84 -1.31
C LYS A 24 -43.81 -46.19 -2.69
N ARG A 25 -42.75 -46.14 -3.42
CA ARG A 25 -42.77 -45.71 -4.83
C ARG A 25 -43.10 -46.88 -5.73
N ASP A 26 -43.98 -46.64 -6.67
CA ASP A 26 -44.32 -47.57 -7.74
C ASP A 26 -43.25 -47.60 -8.84
N ALA A 27 -43.35 -48.50 -9.80
CA ALA A 27 -42.43 -48.62 -10.91
C ALA A 27 -42.28 -47.33 -11.75
N ASP A 28 -43.30 -46.46 -11.70
CA ASP A 28 -43.31 -45.16 -12.38
C ASP A 28 -42.80 -44.01 -11.47
N GLY A 29 -42.36 -44.31 -10.24
CA GLY A 29 -41.79 -43.34 -9.28
C GLY A 29 -42.83 -42.50 -8.52
N LEU A 30 -44.14 -42.78 -8.69
CA LEU A 30 -45.23 -42.07 -8.05
C LEU A 30 -45.66 -42.78 -6.74
N MET A 31 -46.21 -42.01 -5.81
CA MET A 31 -46.79 -42.54 -4.55
C MET A 31 -48.32 -42.50 -4.64
N SER A 32 -48.97 -43.44 -3.93
CA SER A 32 -50.44 -43.39 -3.78
C SER A 32 -50.90 -42.16 -2.98
N ALA A 33 -52.16 -41.72 -3.17
CA ALA A 33 -52.69 -40.58 -2.44
C ALA A 33 -52.67 -40.77 -0.91
N GLU A 34 -52.87 -42.00 -0.42
CA GLU A 34 -52.82 -42.36 1.00
C GLU A 34 -51.38 -42.33 1.55
N ASP A 35 -50.42 -42.86 0.76
CA ASP A 35 -49.01 -42.83 1.15
C ASP A 35 -48.43 -41.41 1.08
N ALA A 36 -48.86 -40.57 0.13
CA ALA A 36 -48.52 -39.17 0.08
C ALA A 36 -49.03 -38.35 1.31
N ALA A 37 -50.26 -38.65 1.75
CA ALA A 37 -50.80 -38.04 2.98
C ALA A 37 -50.04 -38.48 4.23
N THR A 38 -49.59 -39.73 4.29
CA THR A 38 -48.78 -40.27 5.37
C THR A 38 -47.37 -39.64 5.39
N TYR A 39 -46.78 -39.48 4.25
CA TYR A 39 -45.48 -38.81 4.07
C TYR A 39 -45.58 -37.33 4.54
N ALA A 40 -46.62 -36.62 4.13
CA ALA A 40 -46.85 -35.23 4.60
C ALA A 40 -46.96 -35.09 6.11
N GLN A 41 -47.54 -36.09 6.79
CA GLN A 41 -47.56 -36.10 8.26
C GLN A 41 -46.17 -36.36 8.87
N MET A 42 -45.36 -37.21 8.23
CA MET A 42 -43.97 -37.44 8.65
C MET A 42 -43.10 -36.17 8.45
N GLU A 43 -43.26 -35.51 7.34
CA GLU A 43 -42.54 -34.24 7.03
C GLU A 43 -42.96 -33.14 8.01
N LYS A 44 -44.25 -33.00 8.30
CA LYS A 44 -44.76 -32.06 9.30
C LYS A 44 -44.13 -32.31 10.68
N LYS A 45 -43.98 -33.57 11.08
CA LYS A 45 -43.33 -33.93 12.33
C LYS A 45 -41.85 -33.53 12.38
N VAL A 46 -41.11 -33.60 11.29
CA VAL A 46 -39.76 -33.13 11.18
C VAL A 46 -39.70 -31.60 11.29
N GLN A 47 -40.62 -30.88 10.66
CA GLN A 47 -40.74 -29.43 10.77
C GLN A 47 -41.09 -28.98 12.21
N ASP A 48 -42.00 -29.67 12.88
CA ASP A 48 -42.37 -29.38 14.28
C ASP A 48 -41.14 -29.52 15.20
N TYR A 49 -40.32 -30.56 15.05
CA TYR A 49 -39.05 -30.70 15.78
C TYR A 49 -38.06 -29.59 15.44
N SER A 50 -37.94 -29.17 14.19
CA SER A 50 -37.04 -28.07 13.82
C SER A 50 -37.47 -26.74 14.45
N THR A 51 -38.77 -26.45 14.43
CA THR A 51 -39.33 -25.23 15.05
C THR A 51 -39.11 -25.19 16.56
N GLU A 52 -39.21 -26.35 17.24
CA GLU A 52 -38.99 -26.43 18.67
C GLU A 52 -37.50 -26.31 19.02
N ILE A 53 -36.61 -26.86 18.23
CA ILE A 53 -35.16 -26.68 18.38
C ILE A 53 -34.81 -25.18 18.25
N ASP A 54 -35.28 -24.50 17.21
CA ASP A 54 -35.04 -23.07 16.99
C ASP A 54 -35.60 -22.20 18.13
N ARG A 55 -36.70 -22.63 18.75
CA ARG A 55 -37.31 -21.95 19.91
C ARG A 55 -36.40 -22.08 21.13
N MET A 56 -35.93 -23.29 21.41
CA MET A 56 -35.05 -23.54 22.54
C MET A 56 -33.69 -22.87 22.40
N GLU A 57 -33.12 -22.87 21.20
CA GLU A 57 -31.86 -22.16 20.92
C GLU A 57 -32.00 -20.64 21.13
N ARG A 58 -33.09 -20.06 20.68
CA ARG A 58 -33.40 -18.65 20.96
C ARG A 58 -33.57 -18.37 22.44
N GLN A 59 -34.24 -19.26 23.17
CA GLN A 59 -34.40 -19.12 24.60
C GLN A 59 -33.06 -19.19 25.34
N GLU A 60 -32.21 -20.17 25.01
CA GLU A 60 -30.83 -20.24 25.56
C GLU A 60 -29.98 -19.00 25.25
N ALA A 61 -30.13 -18.44 24.05
CA ALA A 61 -29.43 -17.21 23.68
C ALA A 61 -29.89 -16.00 24.49
N ILE A 62 -31.20 -15.89 24.74
CA ILE A 62 -31.79 -14.83 25.59
C ILE A 62 -31.37 -15.02 27.05
N ASP A 63 -31.44 -16.25 27.57
CA ASP A 63 -31.03 -16.56 28.94
C ASP A 63 -29.55 -16.25 29.16
N ARG A 64 -28.70 -16.51 28.16
CA ARG A 64 -27.26 -16.14 28.18
C ARG A 64 -27.08 -14.63 28.20
N GLN A 65 -27.86 -13.88 27.45
CA GLN A 65 -27.84 -12.41 27.48
C GLN A 65 -28.37 -11.86 28.82
N MET A 66 -29.42 -12.45 29.37
CA MET A 66 -30.02 -12.02 30.65
C MET A 66 -29.17 -12.41 31.87
N SER A 67 -28.42 -13.51 31.79
CA SER A 67 -27.49 -13.94 32.84
C SER A 67 -26.17 -13.19 32.83
N ALA A 68 -25.90 -12.43 31.78
CA ALA A 68 -24.71 -11.55 31.75
C ALA A 68 -24.89 -10.42 32.77
N PRO A 69 -23.98 -10.22 33.73
CA PRO A 69 -24.11 -9.22 34.77
C PRO A 69 -24.17 -7.81 34.15
N THR A 70 -25.28 -7.10 34.39
CA THR A 70 -25.52 -5.72 33.90
C THR A 70 -24.80 -4.65 34.73
N SER A 71 -24.22 -5.00 35.86
CA SER A 71 -23.40 -4.09 36.66
C SER A 71 -22.36 -4.88 37.47
N THR A 72 -21.09 -4.48 37.40
CA THR A 72 -20.07 -4.88 38.37
C THR A 72 -20.24 -4.02 39.62
N PRO A 73 -20.40 -4.63 40.84
CA PRO A 73 -20.46 -3.83 42.07
C PRO A 73 -19.11 -3.10 42.25
N ILE A 74 -19.20 -1.79 42.52
CA ILE A 74 -18.03 -0.94 42.84
C ILE A 74 -17.60 -1.27 44.28
N THR A 75 -17.00 -2.43 44.49
CA THR A 75 -16.49 -2.84 45.82
C THR A 75 -15.02 -3.25 45.80
N THR A 76 -14.26 -2.88 44.78
CA THR A 76 -12.80 -3.06 44.79
C THR A 76 -12.11 -1.70 44.91
N LYS A 77 -11.25 -1.58 45.97
CA LYS A 77 -10.24 -0.54 46.09
C LYS A 77 -9.56 -0.32 44.73
N PRO A 78 -9.15 0.93 44.36
CA PRO A 78 -8.39 1.12 43.16
C PRO A 78 -7.10 0.32 43.23
N SER A 79 -7.12 -0.87 42.70
CA SER A 79 -5.94 -1.66 42.42
C SER A 79 -5.31 -1.06 41.15
N ALA A 80 -4.02 -0.82 41.23
CA ALA A 80 -3.20 -0.33 40.16
C ALA A 80 -3.58 -0.97 38.82
N THR A 81 -3.88 -0.09 37.86
CA THR A 81 -3.86 -0.30 36.42
C THR A 81 -4.15 -1.73 35.94
N THR A 82 -5.40 -2.08 35.82
CA THR A 82 -5.80 -3.16 34.89
C THR A 82 -5.42 -2.68 33.48
N PRO A 83 -4.72 -3.45 32.70
CA PRO A 83 -4.46 -3.07 31.30
C PRO A 83 -5.82 -2.82 30.65
N LYS A 84 -5.99 -1.62 30.13
CA LYS A 84 -7.15 -1.22 29.34
C LYS A 84 -7.40 -2.35 28.32
N ALA A 85 -8.56 -3.00 28.36
CA ALA A 85 -8.89 -4.03 27.41
C ALA A 85 -8.61 -3.48 26.01
N ASP A 86 -7.72 -4.16 25.30
CA ASP A 86 -7.26 -3.72 23.99
C ASP A 86 -8.47 -3.79 23.05
N THR A 87 -9.03 -2.64 22.72
CA THR A 87 -10.14 -2.53 21.77
C THR A 87 -9.69 -2.79 20.34
N LYS A 88 -8.38 -2.94 20.14
CA LYS A 88 -7.75 -3.24 18.86
C LYS A 88 -7.76 -4.75 18.64
N THR A 89 -8.20 -5.17 17.46
CA THR A 89 -8.26 -6.58 17.05
C THR A 89 -7.28 -6.87 15.92
N GLY A 90 -6.89 -8.13 15.74
CA GLY A 90 -6.00 -8.55 14.67
C GLY A 90 -4.58 -7.98 14.81
N ARG A 91 -3.98 -7.50 13.71
CA ARG A 91 -2.60 -6.95 13.68
C ARG A 91 -2.42 -5.63 14.44
N ALA A 92 -3.52 -4.94 14.75
CA ALA A 92 -3.50 -3.71 15.52
C ALA A 92 -3.43 -3.95 17.03
N ALA A 93 -3.64 -5.18 17.51
CA ALA A 93 -3.61 -5.54 18.93
C ALA A 93 -2.21 -5.48 19.53
N ASP A 94 -2.08 -4.98 20.75
CA ASP A 94 -0.78 -4.91 21.44
C ASP A 94 -0.22 -6.32 21.75
N THR A 95 -1.09 -7.31 21.92
CA THR A 95 -0.73 -8.73 22.03
C THR A 95 -0.08 -9.26 20.77
N TYR A 96 -0.59 -8.89 19.56
CA TYR A 96 0.02 -9.24 18.29
C TYR A 96 1.41 -8.61 18.15
N LYS A 97 1.54 -7.32 18.49
CA LYS A 97 2.83 -6.59 18.46
C LYS A 97 3.87 -7.29 19.36
N ALA A 98 3.52 -7.58 20.60
CA ALA A 98 4.44 -8.25 21.53
C ALA A 98 4.83 -9.65 21.04
N SER A 99 3.88 -10.44 20.53
CA SER A 99 4.12 -11.77 19.99
C SER A 99 4.99 -11.74 18.74
N PHE A 100 4.80 -10.76 17.85
CA PHE A 100 5.61 -10.54 16.66
C PHE A 100 7.10 -10.31 17.04
N TRP A 101 7.39 -9.40 17.94
CA TRP A 101 8.76 -9.10 18.36
C TRP A 101 9.38 -10.24 19.16
N ASN A 102 8.60 -11.00 19.96
CA ASN A 102 9.05 -12.22 20.61
C ASN A 102 9.43 -13.30 19.60
N GLN A 103 8.65 -13.47 18.55
CA GLN A 103 8.98 -14.40 17.46
C GLN A 103 10.28 -13.99 16.75
N MET A 104 10.47 -12.68 16.49
CA MET A 104 11.70 -12.16 15.89
C MET A 104 12.93 -12.40 16.78
N ARG A 105 12.77 -12.40 18.11
CA ARG A 105 13.82 -12.74 19.11
C ARG A 105 13.99 -14.25 19.37
N ASN A 106 13.25 -15.12 18.66
CA ASN A 106 13.20 -16.56 18.89
C ASN A 106 12.60 -16.99 20.24
N LYS A 107 11.85 -16.15 20.92
CA LYS A 107 11.10 -16.48 22.13
C LYS A 107 9.72 -17.01 21.72
N THR A 108 9.70 -18.22 21.17
CA THR A 108 8.49 -18.83 20.60
C THR A 108 7.79 -19.68 21.64
N SER A 109 6.52 -19.34 21.95
CA SER A 109 5.59 -20.18 22.74
C SER A 109 4.36 -20.52 21.88
N VAL A 110 3.53 -21.45 22.36
CA VAL A 110 2.26 -21.79 21.70
C VAL A 110 1.35 -20.55 21.62
N GLU A 111 1.35 -19.72 22.65
CA GLU A 111 0.58 -18.48 22.72
C GLU A 111 1.04 -17.47 21.67
N VAL A 112 2.36 -17.32 21.46
CA VAL A 112 2.95 -16.44 20.44
C VAL A 112 2.54 -16.89 19.05
N ARG A 113 2.56 -18.20 18.76
CA ARG A 113 2.13 -18.75 17.46
C ARG A 113 0.64 -18.51 17.20
N ASN A 114 -0.20 -18.75 18.21
CA ASN A 114 -1.63 -18.55 18.11
C ASN A 114 -1.97 -17.06 17.86
N ALA A 115 -1.28 -16.14 18.54
CA ALA A 115 -1.48 -14.71 18.34
C ALA A 115 -1.07 -14.25 16.94
N LEU A 116 -0.08 -14.88 16.32
CA LEU A 116 0.43 -14.54 14.98
C LEU A 116 -0.33 -15.23 13.83
N SER A 117 -1.24 -16.16 14.11
CA SER A 117 -1.95 -16.92 13.08
C SER A 117 -2.75 -16.07 12.08
N VAL A 118 -3.17 -14.88 12.49
CA VAL A 118 -3.93 -13.92 11.65
C VAL A 118 -3.05 -13.23 10.60
N GLY A 119 -1.73 -13.23 10.77
CA GLY A 119 -0.80 -12.46 9.93
C GLY A 119 0.27 -13.30 9.25
N VAL A 120 0.00 -14.56 8.91
CA VAL A 120 0.95 -15.42 8.18
C VAL A 120 0.74 -15.25 6.69
N ASP A 121 1.81 -14.90 5.98
CA ASP A 121 1.83 -14.83 4.52
C ASP A 121 2.01 -16.23 3.89
N ALA A 122 1.58 -16.40 2.63
CA ALA A 122 1.70 -17.63 1.86
C ALA A 122 3.14 -18.15 1.76
N ASP A 123 4.12 -17.25 1.83
CA ASP A 123 5.57 -17.56 1.81
C ASP A 123 6.14 -17.86 3.22
N GLY A 124 5.30 -17.96 4.26
CA GLY A 124 5.71 -18.27 5.65
C GLY A 124 6.34 -17.10 6.39
N GLY A 125 6.17 -15.86 5.91
CA GLY A 125 6.51 -14.61 6.62
C GLY A 125 5.39 -14.15 7.54
N TYR A 126 5.71 -13.31 8.51
CA TYR A 126 4.71 -12.67 9.36
C TYR A 126 4.48 -11.24 8.90
N LEU A 127 3.21 -10.85 8.76
CA LEU A 127 2.85 -9.45 8.53
C LEU A 127 3.25 -8.60 9.73
N VAL A 128 3.79 -7.43 9.48
CA VAL A 128 4.17 -6.52 10.57
C VAL A 128 2.94 -5.97 11.29
N PRO A 129 3.05 -5.60 12.58
CA PRO A 129 1.98 -4.91 13.29
C PRO A 129 1.58 -3.62 12.57
N ASP A 130 0.28 -3.31 12.52
CA ASP A 130 -0.24 -2.13 11.81
C ASP A 130 0.37 -0.81 12.28
N THR A 131 0.67 -0.70 13.57
CA THR A 131 1.33 0.49 14.15
C THR A 131 2.75 0.67 13.60
N TYR A 132 3.51 -0.43 13.47
CA TYR A 132 4.86 -0.40 12.92
C TYR A 132 4.83 -0.10 11.42
N GLU A 133 3.92 -0.71 10.67
CA GLU A 133 3.73 -0.45 9.23
C GLU A 133 3.42 1.02 8.97
N LYS A 134 2.49 1.61 9.72
CA LYS A 134 2.16 3.04 9.63
C LYS A 134 3.36 3.93 9.94
N ASN A 135 4.09 3.65 11.01
CA ASN A 135 5.27 4.43 11.39
C ASN A 135 6.37 4.34 10.33
N LEU A 136 6.57 3.16 9.74
CA LEU A 136 7.54 2.97 8.66
C LEU A 136 7.13 3.75 7.40
N ILE A 137 5.87 3.67 6.99
CA ILE A 137 5.34 4.42 5.83
C ILE A 137 5.43 5.93 6.08
N THR A 138 5.09 6.40 7.27
CA THR A 138 5.23 7.83 7.62
C THR A 138 6.70 8.26 7.52
N ALA A 139 7.62 7.51 8.11
CA ALA A 139 9.05 7.82 8.03
C ALA A 139 9.58 7.82 6.57
N LEU A 140 9.07 6.94 5.70
CA LEU A 140 9.39 6.93 4.28
C LEU A 140 8.84 8.19 3.58
N ASN A 141 7.59 8.56 3.84
CA ASN A 141 6.96 9.73 3.23
C ASN A 141 7.64 11.04 3.67
N ASP A 142 8.08 11.12 4.92
CA ASP A 142 8.76 12.32 5.45
C ASP A 142 10.19 12.46 4.90
N ALA A 143 10.88 11.34 4.68
CA ALA A 143 12.28 11.33 4.28
C ALA A 143 12.49 11.34 2.76
N MET A 144 11.51 10.88 1.96
CA MET A 144 11.58 10.83 0.50
C MET A 144 11.01 12.09 -0.14
N VAL A 145 11.80 12.67 -1.05
CA VAL A 145 11.36 13.85 -1.79
C VAL A 145 10.23 13.50 -2.78
N VAL A 146 10.42 12.42 -3.56
CA VAL A 146 9.43 12.04 -4.57
C VAL A 146 8.10 11.64 -3.93
N ARG A 147 8.10 10.82 -2.87
CA ARG A 147 6.85 10.43 -2.17
C ARG A 147 6.10 11.60 -1.55
N LYS A 148 6.82 12.59 -1.03
CA LYS A 148 6.22 13.80 -0.44
C LYS A 148 5.44 14.63 -1.46
N LEU A 149 5.87 14.62 -2.71
CA LEU A 149 5.31 15.42 -3.79
C LEU A 149 4.33 14.64 -4.67
N ALA A 150 4.49 13.33 -4.74
CA ALA A 150 3.69 12.42 -5.56
C ALA A 150 2.34 12.09 -4.92
N HIS A 151 1.42 11.57 -5.74
CA HIS A 151 0.16 11.02 -5.26
C HIS A 151 0.36 9.58 -4.80
N THR A 152 0.19 9.29 -3.49
CA THR A 152 0.34 7.95 -2.93
C THR A 152 -1.02 7.35 -2.60
N PHE A 153 -1.23 6.07 -2.95
CA PHE A 153 -2.43 5.33 -2.61
C PHE A 153 -2.08 3.88 -2.23
N VAL A 154 -2.98 3.25 -1.48
CA VAL A 154 -2.83 1.86 -1.05
C VAL A 154 -3.78 0.98 -1.83
N THR A 155 -3.31 -0.19 -2.29
CA THR A 155 -4.11 -1.17 -3.00
C THR A 155 -4.00 -2.55 -2.38
N SER A 156 -5.12 -3.27 -2.28
CA SER A 156 -5.17 -4.67 -1.85
C SER A 156 -5.20 -5.66 -3.03
N CYS A 157 -5.53 -5.18 -4.24
CA CYS A 157 -5.71 -6.00 -5.45
C CYS A 157 -4.48 -5.97 -6.36
N GLY A 158 -4.40 -6.93 -7.31
CA GLY A 158 -3.26 -7.17 -8.20
C GLY A 158 -2.83 -5.95 -9.03
N VAL A 159 -3.48 -5.65 -10.13
CA VAL A 159 -3.15 -4.54 -11.03
C VAL A 159 -4.24 -3.48 -10.95
N HIS A 160 -3.84 -2.26 -10.60
CA HIS A 160 -4.74 -1.12 -10.60
C HIS A 160 -4.75 -0.47 -11.99
N LYS A 161 -5.93 -0.44 -12.62
CA LYS A 161 -6.12 0.14 -13.96
C LYS A 161 -6.65 1.55 -13.82
N ILE A 162 -5.90 2.51 -14.34
CA ILE A 162 -6.26 3.94 -14.32
C ILE A 162 -6.64 4.35 -15.73
N PRO A 163 -7.90 4.75 -15.98
CA PRO A 163 -8.27 5.33 -17.25
C PRO A 163 -7.62 6.71 -17.39
N VAL A 164 -6.92 6.94 -18.48
CA VAL A 164 -6.29 8.22 -18.80
C VAL A 164 -6.84 8.71 -20.13
N VAL A 165 -7.22 9.98 -20.21
CA VAL A 165 -7.59 10.60 -21.47
C VAL A 165 -6.33 10.83 -22.28
N THR A 166 -6.20 10.18 -23.42
CA THR A 166 -5.02 10.27 -24.28
C THR A 166 -5.12 11.44 -25.26
N SER A 167 -6.33 11.80 -25.68
CA SER A 167 -6.58 13.00 -26.45
C SER A 167 -7.92 13.64 -26.07
N HIS A 168 -7.90 14.95 -25.98
CA HIS A 168 -9.12 15.72 -25.72
C HIS A 168 -9.75 16.14 -27.06
N GLY A 169 -11.07 16.06 -27.14
CA GLY A 169 -11.82 16.66 -28.24
C GLY A 169 -11.64 18.17 -28.27
N THR A 170 -11.77 18.78 -29.44
CA THR A 170 -11.70 20.21 -29.62
C THR A 170 -13.09 20.79 -29.78
N ALA A 171 -13.37 21.93 -29.14
CA ALA A 171 -14.58 22.71 -29.40
C ALA A 171 -14.32 23.62 -30.62
N ASN A 172 -15.22 23.60 -31.59
CA ASN A 172 -15.13 24.40 -32.79
C ASN A 172 -16.28 25.43 -32.85
N TRP A 173 -15.98 26.62 -33.32
CA TRP A 173 -16.99 27.60 -33.61
C TRP A 173 -17.62 27.28 -34.99
N VAL A 174 -18.93 27.12 -35.03
CA VAL A 174 -19.67 26.78 -36.23
C VAL A 174 -20.66 27.92 -36.52
N GLU A 175 -20.79 28.32 -37.77
CA GLU A 175 -21.78 29.28 -38.20
C GLU A 175 -23.20 28.70 -38.11
N GLU A 176 -24.21 29.56 -38.08
CA GLU A 176 -25.61 29.15 -38.03
C GLU A 176 -25.95 28.29 -39.24
N ALA A 177 -26.45 27.06 -38.99
CA ALA A 177 -26.68 25.99 -39.95
C ALA A 177 -25.41 25.32 -40.56
N GLY A 178 -24.22 25.54 -39.99
CA GLY A 178 -22.99 24.86 -40.40
C GLY A 178 -22.93 23.43 -39.87
N GLU A 179 -22.14 22.57 -40.55
CA GLU A 179 -21.93 21.18 -40.16
C GLU A 179 -21.07 21.12 -38.89
N ILE A 180 -21.53 20.43 -37.83
CA ILE A 180 -20.80 20.27 -36.58
C ILE A 180 -19.75 19.16 -36.73
N PRO A 181 -18.43 19.49 -36.66
CA PRO A 181 -17.40 18.46 -36.74
C PRO A 181 -17.42 17.60 -35.48
N GLU A 182 -17.53 16.29 -35.67
CA GLU A 182 -17.43 15.30 -34.57
C GLU A 182 -15.99 15.22 -34.10
N THR A 183 -15.79 15.40 -32.80
CA THR A 183 -14.49 15.19 -32.15
C THR A 183 -14.63 14.10 -31.10
N THR A 184 -13.82 13.04 -31.23
CA THR A 184 -13.83 11.90 -30.31
C THR A 184 -12.68 12.02 -29.32
N GLU A 185 -12.98 11.77 -28.04
CA GLU A 185 -11.96 11.56 -27.01
C GLU A 185 -11.43 10.14 -27.06
N THR A 186 -10.13 9.98 -26.93
CA THR A 186 -9.52 8.66 -26.83
C THR A 186 -9.06 8.38 -25.41
N PHE A 187 -9.46 7.23 -24.91
CA PHE A 187 -9.09 6.78 -23.55
C PHE A 187 -8.01 5.71 -23.63
N GLY A 188 -6.92 5.94 -22.93
CA GLY A 188 -5.90 4.94 -22.65
C GLY A 188 -6.08 4.34 -21.26
N GLN A 189 -5.42 3.23 -20.98
CA GLN A 189 -5.33 2.66 -19.64
C GLN A 189 -3.88 2.59 -19.21
N GLN A 190 -3.58 3.20 -18.08
CA GLN A 190 -2.31 3.00 -17.40
C GLN A 190 -2.49 1.91 -16.32
N HIS A 191 -1.50 1.04 -16.24
CA HIS A 191 -1.49 -0.07 -15.29
C HIS A 191 -0.43 0.19 -14.23
N ILE A 192 -0.83 0.17 -12.96
CA ILE A 192 0.09 0.17 -11.82
C ILE A 192 0.00 -1.23 -11.20
N GLY A 193 1.13 -1.93 -11.20
CA GLY A 193 1.27 -3.28 -10.69
C GLY A 193 1.74 -3.32 -9.23
N ALA A 194 2.62 -4.27 -8.93
CA ALA A 194 3.27 -4.36 -7.64
C ALA A 194 4.61 -5.12 -7.78
N HIS A 195 5.70 -4.38 -7.86
CA HIS A 195 7.05 -4.94 -7.86
C HIS A 195 7.48 -5.29 -6.45
N LYS A 196 8.16 -6.42 -6.29
CA LYS A 196 8.65 -6.90 -4.99
C LYS A 196 9.98 -6.24 -4.65
N LEU A 197 9.99 -5.40 -3.62
CA LEU A 197 11.18 -4.83 -3.02
C LEU A 197 11.56 -5.63 -1.77
N THR A 198 12.81 -6.05 -1.67
CA THR A 198 13.32 -6.83 -0.53
C THR A 198 14.52 -6.17 0.09
N ALA A 199 14.58 -6.17 1.42
CA ALA A 199 15.74 -5.73 2.17
C ALA A 199 16.15 -6.80 3.17
N LEU A 200 17.46 -7.14 3.21
CA LEU A 200 18.01 -8.14 4.11
C LEU A 200 18.96 -7.47 5.11
N ILE A 201 18.71 -7.69 6.40
CA ILE A 201 19.57 -7.25 7.50
C ILE A 201 20.12 -8.49 8.21
N LYS A 202 21.39 -8.45 8.59
CA LYS A 202 22.06 -9.50 9.38
C LYS A 202 22.41 -8.94 10.74
N ILE A 203 22.10 -9.70 11.78
CA ILE A 203 22.39 -9.32 13.18
C ILE A 203 23.06 -10.52 13.84
N SER A 204 24.03 -10.29 14.71
CA SER A 204 24.65 -11.36 15.50
C SER A 204 23.66 -11.94 16.50
N GLU A 205 23.75 -13.21 16.75
CA GLU A 205 22.88 -13.90 17.71
C GLU A 205 23.09 -13.39 19.14
N GLU A 206 24.31 -13.00 19.48
CA GLU A 206 24.65 -12.39 20.77
C GLU A 206 23.87 -11.09 21.00
N LEU A 207 23.85 -10.20 19.99
CA LEU A 207 23.11 -8.92 20.07
C LEU A 207 21.59 -9.13 20.18
N LEU A 208 21.06 -10.17 19.52
CA LEU A 208 19.63 -10.53 19.63
C LEU A 208 19.23 -11.01 21.01
N ASN A 209 20.16 -11.70 21.71
CA ASN A 209 19.93 -12.22 23.05
C ASN A 209 20.09 -11.14 24.13
N ASP A 210 20.72 -10.02 23.80
CA ASP A 210 20.79 -8.86 24.69
C ASP A 210 19.41 -8.24 24.88
N SER A 211 18.92 -8.26 26.12
CA SER A 211 17.59 -7.76 26.45
C SER A 211 17.49 -6.22 26.39
N ALA A 212 18.61 -5.51 26.45
CA ALA A 212 18.67 -4.04 26.37
C ALA A 212 18.62 -3.54 24.92
N PHE A 213 18.81 -4.43 23.92
CA PHE A 213 18.81 -4.03 22.52
C PHE A 213 17.39 -3.74 22.01
N ASP A 214 17.14 -2.51 21.57
CA ASP A 214 15.88 -2.12 20.91
C ASP A 214 15.85 -2.60 19.45
N LEU A 215 15.37 -3.82 19.27
CA LEU A 215 15.26 -4.47 17.97
C LEU A 215 14.24 -3.73 17.05
N GLU A 216 13.13 -3.25 17.62
CA GLU A 216 12.08 -2.55 16.87
C GLU A 216 12.61 -1.23 16.27
N GLY A 217 13.21 -0.39 17.10
CA GLY A 217 13.77 0.89 16.66
C GLY A 217 14.94 0.72 15.69
N TYR A 218 15.79 -0.29 15.90
CA TYR A 218 16.87 -0.61 14.97
C TYR A 218 16.36 -1.01 13.59
N PHE A 219 15.39 -1.93 13.52
CA PHE A 219 14.80 -2.34 12.24
C PHE A 219 14.08 -1.19 11.55
N GLN A 220 13.38 -0.36 12.30
CA GLN A 220 12.72 0.82 11.73
C GLN A 220 13.71 1.71 11.00
N LYS A 221 14.84 2.04 11.64
CA LYS A 221 15.88 2.91 11.04
C LYS A 221 16.54 2.25 9.82
N GLU A 222 17.00 1.01 9.96
CA GLU A 222 17.74 0.33 8.90
C GLU A 222 16.88 -0.01 7.68
N PHE A 223 15.66 -0.51 7.89
CA PHE A 223 14.76 -0.79 6.78
C PHE A 223 14.28 0.48 6.10
N THR A 224 13.94 1.54 6.87
CA THR A 224 13.60 2.84 6.29
C THR A 224 14.72 3.31 5.38
N LYS A 225 15.96 3.33 5.86
CA LYS A 225 17.11 3.79 5.07
C LYS A 225 17.32 3.00 3.78
N ARG A 226 17.24 1.67 3.85
CA ARG A 226 17.48 0.79 2.69
C ARG A 226 16.34 0.86 1.68
N ILE A 227 15.10 0.83 2.15
CA ILE A 227 13.91 0.95 1.31
C ILE A 227 13.88 2.33 0.65
N LEU A 228 14.12 3.41 1.43
CA LEU A 228 14.18 4.78 0.95
C LEU A 228 15.14 4.92 -0.24
N ASN A 229 16.38 4.49 -0.08
CA ASN A 229 17.37 4.62 -1.14
C ASN A 229 16.96 3.84 -2.40
N ALA A 230 16.43 2.63 -2.25
CA ALA A 230 16.03 1.80 -3.37
C ALA A 230 14.79 2.35 -4.09
N GLU A 231 13.78 2.82 -3.35
CA GLU A 231 12.57 3.41 -3.92
C GLU A 231 12.85 4.76 -4.59
N GLU A 232 13.63 5.66 -3.95
CA GLU A 232 13.96 6.96 -4.52
C GLU A 232 14.68 6.82 -5.87
N VAL A 233 15.67 5.91 -5.94
CA VAL A 233 16.36 5.61 -7.20
C VAL A 233 15.38 5.05 -8.23
N ALA A 234 14.51 4.12 -7.85
CA ALA A 234 13.55 3.51 -8.76
C ALA A 234 12.50 4.51 -9.26
N PHE A 235 12.02 5.42 -8.41
CA PHE A 235 11.04 6.44 -8.79
C PHE A 235 11.63 7.52 -9.71
N ILE A 236 12.93 7.75 -9.67
CA ILE A 236 13.58 8.71 -10.55
C ILE A 236 14.06 8.05 -11.85
N THR A 237 14.80 6.94 -11.77
CA THR A 237 15.50 6.34 -12.91
C THR A 237 15.07 4.91 -13.24
N GLY A 238 13.98 4.41 -12.68
CA GLY A 238 13.48 3.05 -12.95
C GLY A 238 13.02 2.89 -14.41
N ASP A 239 13.18 1.67 -14.93
CA ASP A 239 12.82 1.30 -16.31
C ASP A 239 11.55 0.44 -16.40
N GLY A 240 10.83 0.24 -15.31
CA GLY A 240 9.61 -0.58 -15.28
C GLY A 240 9.85 -2.11 -15.30
N ASN A 241 11.09 -2.57 -15.45
CA ASN A 241 11.43 -3.99 -15.49
C ASN A 241 11.80 -4.52 -14.10
N GLY A 242 10.86 -5.19 -13.44
CA GLY A 242 11.05 -5.70 -12.07
C GLY A 242 11.13 -4.62 -10.99
N LYS A 243 11.00 -3.35 -11.35
CA LYS A 243 11.00 -2.16 -10.49
C LYS A 243 10.03 -1.12 -11.05
N PRO A 244 9.60 -0.11 -10.25
CA PRO A 244 8.73 0.97 -10.72
C PRO A 244 9.27 1.69 -11.95
N THR A 245 8.37 2.26 -12.74
CA THR A 245 8.73 3.15 -13.84
C THR A 245 9.08 4.52 -13.28
N GLY A 246 10.30 4.97 -13.54
CA GLY A 246 10.84 6.22 -13.03
C GLY A 246 10.34 7.46 -13.77
N LEU A 247 10.53 8.60 -13.12
CA LEU A 247 10.20 9.92 -13.68
C LEU A 247 11.00 10.22 -14.97
N LEU A 248 12.25 9.74 -15.05
CA LEU A 248 13.16 9.99 -16.17
C LEU A 248 13.18 8.86 -17.21
N ASP A 249 12.25 7.91 -17.12
CA ASP A 249 12.13 6.84 -18.12
C ASP A 249 12.08 7.39 -19.53
N ALA A 250 12.64 6.64 -20.49
CA ALA A 250 12.79 7.11 -21.85
C ALA A 250 11.45 7.19 -22.59
N ASP A 251 10.58 6.19 -22.38
CA ASP A 251 9.37 5.97 -23.16
C ASP A 251 8.12 6.56 -22.49
N THR A 252 8.01 6.40 -21.18
CA THR A 252 6.79 6.75 -20.41
C THR A 252 7.04 7.76 -19.28
N GLY A 253 8.26 8.26 -19.16
CA GLY A 253 8.66 9.28 -18.19
C GLY A 253 8.27 10.70 -18.61
N ALA A 254 8.85 11.67 -17.91
CA ALA A 254 8.66 13.09 -18.19
C ALA A 254 9.20 13.48 -19.57
N GLU A 255 8.48 14.31 -20.25
CA GLU A 255 8.85 14.81 -21.59
C GLU A 255 10.04 15.75 -21.54
N VAL A 256 10.91 15.69 -22.56
CA VAL A 256 12.00 16.64 -22.72
C VAL A 256 11.42 17.98 -23.14
N GLY A 257 11.52 18.97 -22.25
CA GLY A 257 11.05 20.33 -22.51
C GLY A 257 12.11 21.19 -23.23
N VAL A 258 13.38 20.99 -22.84
CA VAL A 258 14.53 21.72 -23.39
C VAL A 258 15.73 20.80 -23.47
N THR A 259 16.50 20.91 -24.55
CA THR A 259 17.83 20.31 -24.65
C THR A 259 18.86 21.43 -24.51
N ALA A 260 19.73 21.34 -23.51
CA ALA A 260 20.79 22.31 -23.29
C ALA A 260 21.76 22.33 -24.47
N ALA A 261 22.36 23.48 -24.72
CA ALA A 261 23.37 23.63 -25.78
C ALA A 261 24.71 22.96 -25.43
N SER A 262 25.01 22.79 -24.11
CA SER A 262 26.23 22.19 -23.59
C SER A 262 25.95 20.85 -22.92
N ALA A 263 26.93 19.95 -22.98
CA ALA A 263 26.89 18.68 -22.27
C ALA A 263 27.31 18.81 -20.77
N THR A 264 27.98 19.89 -20.41
CA THR A 264 28.63 20.06 -19.09
C THR A 264 28.18 21.30 -18.33
N GLU A 265 27.48 22.24 -18.97
CA GLU A 265 27.08 23.52 -18.39
C GLU A 265 25.61 23.79 -18.63
N ILE A 266 24.93 24.32 -17.61
CA ILE A 266 23.55 24.81 -17.69
C ILE A 266 23.59 26.32 -17.72
N THR A 267 22.80 26.94 -18.59
CA THR A 267 22.66 28.40 -18.68
C THR A 267 21.38 28.88 -18.00
N ALA A 268 21.33 30.17 -17.69
CA ALA A 268 20.09 30.78 -17.15
C ALA A 268 18.94 30.71 -18.15
N ASP A 269 19.25 30.80 -19.44
CA ASP A 269 18.25 30.70 -20.52
C ASP A 269 17.65 29.31 -20.60
N ASP A 270 18.43 28.22 -20.35
CA ASP A 270 17.90 26.86 -20.31
C ASP A 270 16.85 26.69 -19.21
N ILE A 271 17.10 27.26 -18.03
CA ILE A 271 16.16 27.21 -16.90
C ILE A 271 14.88 28.02 -17.20
N ILE A 272 15.01 29.20 -17.78
CA ILE A 272 13.86 30.02 -18.18
C ILE A 272 13.05 29.31 -19.27
N ASN A 273 13.71 28.75 -20.28
CA ASN A 273 13.06 28.01 -21.35
C ASN A 273 12.34 26.78 -20.82
N LEU A 274 12.94 26.06 -19.87
CA LEU A 274 12.29 24.91 -19.21
C LEU A 274 11.03 25.34 -18.44
N TYR A 275 11.10 26.46 -17.72
CA TYR A 275 9.92 27.01 -17.03
C TYR A 275 8.77 27.27 -17.98
N TYR A 276 9.05 27.88 -19.14
CA TYR A 276 8.01 28.24 -20.13
C TYR A 276 7.60 27.07 -21.03
N SER A 277 8.37 26.00 -21.13
CA SER A 277 7.99 24.78 -21.86
C SER A 277 6.80 24.05 -21.20
N LEU A 278 6.62 24.23 -19.88
CA LEU A 278 5.49 23.65 -19.16
C LEU A 278 4.23 24.49 -19.40
N ARG A 279 3.09 23.86 -19.66
CA ARG A 279 1.79 24.54 -19.83
C ARG A 279 1.38 25.30 -18.56
N ALA A 280 0.76 26.45 -18.72
CA ALA A 280 0.38 27.34 -17.63
C ALA A 280 -0.46 26.68 -16.51
N PRO A 281 -1.43 25.79 -16.78
CA PRO A 281 -2.21 25.12 -15.73
C PRO A 281 -1.37 24.33 -14.74
N TYR A 282 -0.33 23.65 -15.22
CA TYR A 282 0.56 22.83 -14.36
C TYR A 282 1.56 23.67 -13.57
N ARG A 283 1.91 24.89 -14.04
CA ARG A 283 2.88 25.75 -13.36
C ARG A 283 2.46 26.16 -11.96
N SER A 284 1.15 26.21 -11.67
CA SER A 284 0.64 26.66 -10.37
C SER A 284 1.10 25.77 -9.19
N LYS A 285 1.26 24.47 -9.44
CA LYS A 285 1.71 23.47 -8.47
C LYS A 285 3.09 22.88 -8.79
N ALA A 286 3.73 23.41 -9.83
CA ALA A 286 5.02 22.89 -10.27
C ALA A 286 6.12 23.12 -9.23
N VAL A 287 7.03 22.16 -9.15
CA VAL A 287 8.23 22.18 -8.31
C VAL A 287 9.43 21.84 -9.18
N TRP A 288 10.61 22.29 -8.73
CA TRP A 288 11.88 21.90 -9.30
C TRP A 288 12.42 20.70 -8.56
N LEU A 289 12.88 19.68 -9.30
CA LEU A 289 13.54 18.50 -8.76
C LEU A 289 14.85 18.26 -9.51
N LEU A 290 15.96 18.24 -8.77
CA LEU A 290 17.30 18.13 -9.34
C LEU A 290 18.30 17.61 -8.30
N ASN A 291 19.54 17.34 -8.76
CA ASN A 291 20.63 16.94 -7.88
C ASN A 291 21.23 18.16 -7.17
N ASP A 292 21.77 17.95 -5.98
CA ASP A 292 22.43 19.00 -5.20
C ASP A 292 23.63 19.63 -5.94
N SER A 293 24.40 18.83 -6.67
CA SER A 293 25.47 19.32 -7.53
C SER A 293 24.98 20.25 -8.65
N THR A 294 23.79 19.96 -9.20
CA THR A 294 23.15 20.79 -10.23
C THR A 294 22.65 22.12 -9.67
N ILE A 295 22.10 22.12 -8.45
CA ILE A 295 21.73 23.35 -7.76
C ILE A 295 22.97 24.23 -7.56
N ASN A 296 24.06 23.65 -7.10
CA ASN A 296 25.30 24.41 -6.90
C ASN A 296 25.76 25.08 -8.20
N ALA A 297 25.70 24.35 -9.34
CA ALA A 297 26.02 24.93 -10.64
C ALA A 297 25.11 26.09 -11.02
N ILE A 298 23.79 25.96 -10.81
CA ILE A 298 22.81 27.02 -11.10
C ILE A 298 23.02 28.23 -10.20
N ARG A 299 23.36 28.03 -8.91
CA ARG A 299 23.66 29.14 -7.97
C ARG A 299 24.90 29.93 -8.33
N LEU A 300 25.86 29.28 -8.96
CA LEU A 300 27.11 29.91 -9.39
C LEU A 300 26.95 30.74 -10.69
N LEU A 301 25.79 30.73 -11.34
CA LEU A 301 25.52 31.54 -12.52
C LEU A 301 25.58 33.02 -12.15
N LYS A 302 26.35 33.78 -12.95
CA LYS A 302 26.59 35.22 -12.76
C LYS A 302 26.10 35.99 -13.98
N ASP A 303 25.73 37.24 -13.74
CA ASP A 303 25.47 38.20 -14.78
C ASP A 303 26.78 38.74 -15.39
N LYS A 304 26.68 39.60 -16.39
CA LYS A 304 27.85 40.26 -17.04
C LYS A 304 28.66 41.14 -16.07
N ASN A 305 28.08 41.51 -14.92
CA ASN A 305 28.71 42.33 -13.90
C ASN A 305 29.36 41.48 -12.77
N GLY A 306 29.27 40.14 -12.85
CA GLY A 306 29.83 39.22 -11.87
C GLY A 306 28.92 39.00 -10.66
N GLN A 307 27.66 39.47 -10.67
CA GLN A 307 26.69 39.23 -9.61
C GLN A 307 25.96 37.92 -9.81
N TYR A 308 25.72 37.20 -8.71
CA TYR A 308 24.96 35.95 -8.77
C TYR A 308 23.50 36.21 -9.17
N LEU A 309 23.00 35.50 -10.17
CA LEU A 309 21.65 35.64 -10.68
C LEU A 309 20.61 35.12 -9.70
N TRP A 310 20.95 34.07 -8.95
CA TRP A 310 20.02 33.50 -7.98
C TRP A 310 20.51 33.74 -6.54
N GLN A 311 19.73 34.50 -5.80
CA GLN A 311 19.98 34.75 -4.38
C GLN A 311 19.04 33.84 -3.55
N PRO A 312 19.57 33.00 -2.64
CA PRO A 312 18.76 32.15 -1.76
C PRO A 312 17.93 32.97 -0.77
N SER A 313 16.79 32.43 -0.35
CA SER A 313 16.01 33.04 0.71
C SER A 313 16.79 32.99 2.04
N LEU A 314 16.96 34.13 2.70
CA LEU A 314 17.54 34.21 4.04
C LEU A 314 16.54 33.88 5.16
N LYS A 315 15.28 33.57 4.79
CA LYS A 315 14.21 33.27 5.74
C LYS A 315 14.22 31.79 6.09
N GLU A 316 14.45 31.47 7.36
CA GLU A 316 14.38 30.09 7.86
C GLU A 316 13.00 29.45 7.62
N GLY A 317 13.00 28.17 7.25
CA GLY A 317 11.79 27.33 7.11
C GLY A 317 11.07 27.42 5.78
N THR A 318 11.51 28.24 4.82
CA THR A 318 10.99 28.23 3.45
C THR A 318 11.95 27.49 2.51
N PRO A 319 11.45 26.55 1.65
CA PRO A 319 12.30 25.92 0.65
C PRO A 319 12.86 27.00 -0.29
N ASP A 320 14.06 26.76 -0.79
CA ASP A 320 14.65 27.63 -1.82
C ASP A 320 13.71 27.76 -3.01
N MET A 321 13.57 28.98 -3.55
CA MET A 321 12.69 29.24 -4.67
C MET A 321 13.49 29.63 -5.91
N LEU A 322 13.22 28.98 -7.03
CA LEU A 322 13.74 29.31 -8.35
C LEU A 322 12.58 29.72 -9.25
N LEU A 323 12.61 30.91 -9.81
CA LEU A 323 11.52 31.52 -10.58
C LEU A 323 10.15 31.47 -9.86
N GLY A 324 10.16 31.69 -8.53
CA GLY A 324 8.95 31.69 -7.70
C GLY A 324 8.34 30.31 -7.42
N ARG A 325 9.10 29.22 -7.67
CA ARG A 325 8.68 27.85 -7.41
C ARG A 325 9.67 27.14 -6.47
N PRO A 326 9.16 26.27 -5.58
CA PRO A 326 10.01 25.58 -4.63
C PRO A 326 10.96 24.61 -5.33
N VAL A 327 12.16 24.50 -4.76
CA VAL A 327 13.24 23.62 -5.24
C VAL A 327 13.43 22.49 -4.24
N TYR A 328 13.45 21.28 -4.76
CA TYR A 328 13.74 20.06 -3.99
C TYR A 328 14.96 19.36 -4.57
N THR A 329 15.78 18.81 -3.68
CA THR A 329 16.97 18.05 -4.07
C THR A 329 16.83 16.58 -3.78
N SER A 330 17.32 15.74 -4.70
CA SER A 330 17.45 14.32 -4.47
C SER A 330 18.82 13.84 -4.95
N THR A 331 19.51 13.06 -4.12
CA THR A 331 20.79 12.45 -4.45
C THR A 331 20.68 11.39 -5.55
N ALA A 332 19.48 10.83 -5.75
CA ALA A 332 19.21 9.85 -6.79
C ALA A 332 18.99 10.50 -8.17
N PHE A 333 18.79 11.83 -8.21
CA PHE A 333 18.65 12.54 -9.47
C PHE A 333 19.99 12.67 -10.20
N PRO A 334 20.05 12.44 -11.54
CA PRO A 334 21.29 12.58 -12.28
C PRO A 334 21.87 14.01 -12.20
N GLY A 335 23.17 14.11 -12.02
CA GLY A 335 23.89 15.37 -12.12
C GLY A 335 24.04 15.83 -13.58
N ILE A 336 24.77 16.93 -13.78
CA ILE A 336 25.10 17.46 -15.10
C ILE A 336 26.05 16.48 -15.80
N GLY A 337 25.73 16.06 -17.02
CA GLY A 337 26.54 15.14 -17.83
C GLY A 337 25.90 14.94 -19.19
N ALA A 338 26.71 14.53 -20.16
CA ALA A 338 26.28 14.34 -21.56
C ALA A 338 25.06 13.43 -21.67
N GLY A 339 24.02 13.92 -22.34
CA GLY A 339 22.76 13.22 -22.54
C GLY A 339 21.89 13.01 -21.29
N GLN A 340 22.32 13.44 -20.11
CA GLN A 340 21.58 13.25 -18.86
C GLN A 340 20.42 14.23 -18.74
N LYS A 341 19.31 13.75 -18.16
CA LYS A 341 18.17 14.57 -17.77
C LYS A 341 18.45 15.14 -16.37
N SER A 342 19.04 16.34 -16.29
CA SER A 342 19.63 16.89 -15.06
C SER A 342 18.70 17.75 -14.21
N VAL A 343 17.58 18.21 -14.76
CA VAL A 343 16.58 19.02 -14.06
C VAL A 343 15.20 18.58 -14.48
N ALA A 344 14.28 18.42 -13.53
CA ALA A 344 12.85 18.24 -13.79
C ALA A 344 12.07 19.42 -13.22
N PHE A 345 11.06 19.86 -13.96
CA PHE A 345 10.13 20.92 -13.56
C PHE A 345 8.70 20.52 -13.90
N GLY A 346 7.82 20.48 -12.91
CA GLY A 346 6.42 20.13 -13.15
C GLY A 346 5.65 19.81 -11.89
N ASP A 347 4.41 19.37 -12.07
CA ASP A 347 3.51 18.96 -11.00
C ASP A 347 3.68 17.44 -10.75
N LEU A 348 4.38 17.09 -9.67
CA LEU A 348 4.63 15.71 -9.30
C LEU A 348 3.39 14.99 -8.76
N SER A 349 2.26 15.67 -8.53
CA SER A 349 1.02 14.99 -8.14
C SER A 349 0.48 14.05 -9.23
N TYR A 350 0.94 14.20 -10.47
CA TYR A 350 0.65 13.29 -11.58
C TYR A 350 1.56 12.04 -11.61
N TYR A 351 2.58 11.98 -10.76
CA TYR A 351 3.34 10.76 -10.51
C TYR A 351 2.65 9.96 -9.40
N TRP A 352 2.12 8.80 -9.73
CA TRP A 352 1.32 8.00 -8.83
C TRP A 352 2.12 6.82 -8.29
N ILE A 353 2.09 6.64 -6.97
CA ILE A 353 2.77 5.57 -6.26
C ILE A 353 1.72 4.69 -5.60
N GLY A 354 1.64 3.43 -6.02
CA GLY A 354 0.77 2.41 -5.45
C GLY A 354 1.53 1.54 -4.45
N ASP A 355 1.24 1.70 -3.17
CA ASP A 355 1.72 0.77 -2.14
C ASP A 355 0.73 -0.39 -2.03
N ARG A 356 1.23 -1.63 -2.11
CA ARG A 356 0.41 -2.79 -1.80
C ARG A 356 0.49 -3.09 -0.32
N GLU A 357 -0.69 -3.28 0.31
CA GLU A 357 -0.78 -3.62 1.72
C GLU A 357 0.07 -4.84 2.10
N GLY A 358 0.66 -4.78 3.28
CA GLY A 358 1.36 -5.88 3.91
C GLY A 358 2.87 -5.86 3.66
N ILE A 359 3.58 -5.21 4.58
CA ILE A 359 5.02 -5.42 4.72
C ILE A 359 5.22 -6.71 5.50
N THR A 360 6.00 -7.64 4.95
CA THR A 360 6.29 -8.93 5.60
C THR A 360 7.71 -8.97 6.11
N PHE A 361 7.88 -9.56 7.29
CA PHE A 361 9.18 -9.86 7.86
C PHE A 361 9.36 -11.37 7.99
N ARG A 362 10.51 -11.85 7.56
CA ARG A 362 10.90 -13.23 7.70
C ARG A 362 12.25 -13.33 8.40
N ARG A 363 12.31 -14.13 9.47
CA ARG A 363 13.56 -14.48 10.13
C ARG A 363 14.18 -15.69 9.43
N LEU A 364 15.46 -15.59 9.08
CA LEU A 364 16.25 -16.62 8.41
C LEU A 364 17.28 -17.15 9.40
N ASN A 365 16.98 -18.28 10.04
CA ASN A 365 17.82 -18.86 11.09
C ASN A 365 19.00 -19.65 10.53
N GLU A 366 18.78 -20.39 9.43
CA GLU A 366 19.74 -21.38 8.93
C GLU A 366 20.78 -20.76 7.99
N LEU A 367 20.39 -19.76 7.20
CA LEU A 367 21.22 -19.21 6.12
C LEU A 367 22.57 -18.65 6.59
N TYR A 368 22.64 -18.15 7.82
CA TYR A 368 23.84 -17.51 8.40
C TYR A 368 24.29 -18.17 9.70
N ALA A 369 23.74 -19.34 10.06
CA ALA A 369 24.04 -20.04 11.31
C ALA A 369 25.54 -20.32 11.48
N ALA A 370 26.24 -20.71 10.40
CA ALA A 370 27.68 -20.94 10.43
C ALA A 370 28.53 -19.71 10.81
N LYS A 371 27.96 -18.51 10.78
CA LYS A 371 28.62 -17.25 11.14
C LYS A 371 28.09 -16.64 12.45
N GLY A 372 27.25 -17.37 13.20
CA GLY A 372 26.62 -16.87 14.42
C GLY A 372 25.71 -15.64 14.15
N GLN A 373 25.10 -15.57 12.98
CA GLN A 373 24.26 -14.46 12.55
C GLN A 373 22.86 -14.95 12.18
N VAL A 374 21.88 -14.08 12.38
CA VAL A 374 20.49 -14.27 11.95
C VAL A 374 20.15 -13.24 10.88
N GLY A 375 19.56 -13.68 9.78
CA GLY A 375 19.06 -12.79 8.73
C GLY A 375 17.62 -12.38 8.97
N PHE A 376 17.30 -11.12 8.68
CA PHE A 376 15.94 -10.60 8.69
C PHE A 376 15.62 -10.04 7.30
N LEU A 377 14.66 -10.67 6.64
CA LEU A 377 14.20 -10.30 5.32
C LEU A 377 12.90 -9.52 5.44
N ALA A 378 12.95 -8.25 5.06
CA ALA A 378 11.74 -7.45 4.85
C ALA A 378 11.34 -7.51 3.39
N THR A 379 10.05 -7.63 3.13
CA THR A 379 9.49 -7.58 1.78
C THR A 379 8.37 -6.55 1.74
N LYS A 380 8.43 -5.65 0.76
CA LYS A 380 7.41 -4.67 0.44
C LYS A 380 7.06 -4.78 -1.04
N ARG A 381 5.84 -4.47 -1.41
CA ARG A 381 5.42 -4.41 -2.80
C ARG A 381 4.98 -2.99 -3.14
N VAL A 382 5.59 -2.42 -4.16
CA VAL A 382 5.33 -1.04 -4.61
C VAL A 382 5.47 -0.97 -6.12
N ASP A 383 4.67 -0.13 -6.73
CA ASP A 383 4.86 0.29 -8.11
C ASP A 383 4.54 1.76 -8.25
N ALA A 384 5.10 2.40 -9.27
CA ALA A 384 4.85 3.80 -9.53
C ALA A 384 4.94 4.09 -11.01
N LYS A 385 4.17 5.10 -11.45
CA LYS A 385 4.13 5.51 -12.84
C LYS A 385 3.73 6.98 -12.99
N LEU A 386 4.27 7.63 -13.99
CA LEU A 386 3.81 8.94 -14.42
C LEU A 386 2.53 8.76 -15.24
N ILE A 387 1.43 9.33 -14.75
CA ILE A 387 0.11 9.17 -15.40
C ILE A 387 -0.03 10.13 -16.58
N LEU A 388 0.52 11.34 -16.44
CA LEU A 388 0.43 12.38 -17.46
C LEU A 388 1.82 12.96 -17.75
N PRO A 389 2.52 12.49 -18.81
CA PRO A 389 3.88 12.92 -19.13
C PRO A 389 4.04 14.42 -19.38
N GLU A 390 3.03 15.07 -19.98
CA GLU A 390 3.05 16.52 -20.27
C GLU A 390 3.07 17.42 -19.02
N ALA A 391 2.67 16.89 -17.85
CA ALA A 391 2.64 17.64 -16.59
C ALA A 391 4.03 17.91 -16.00
N ILE A 392 5.05 17.22 -16.51
CA ILE A 392 6.43 17.34 -16.05
C ILE A 392 7.35 17.45 -17.27
N LYS A 393 8.20 18.47 -17.26
CA LYS A 393 9.21 18.68 -18.30
C LYS A 393 10.60 18.53 -17.72
N VAL A 394 11.51 17.98 -18.52
CA VAL A 394 12.91 17.80 -18.11
C VAL A 394 13.86 18.56 -19.02
N LEU A 395 14.95 19.03 -18.43
CA LEU A 395 16.12 19.55 -19.14
C LEU A 395 17.05 18.39 -19.42
N GLN A 396 17.28 18.12 -20.69
CA GLN A 396 18.25 17.14 -21.13
C GLN A 396 19.55 17.87 -21.56
N MET A 397 20.68 17.42 -21.06
CA MET A 397 21.98 17.93 -21.50
C MET A 397 22.27 17.47 -22.92
N ALA A 398 23.07 18.24 -23.67
CA ALA A 398 23.49 17.84 -24.99
C ALA A 398 24.20 16.49 -24.93
N THR A 399 24.03 15.68 -25.97
CA THR A 399 24.90 14.53 -26.24
C THR A 399 26.19 15.07 -26.80
N ALA A 400 27.33 14.64 -26.28
CA ALA A 400 28.65 15.12 -26.69
C ALA A 400 28.88 14.93 -28.18
#